data_02befec3423a8e9a4dcb72a2e1abdb07
#
_entry.id   02befec3423a8e9a4dcb72a2e1abdb07
#
_cell.length_a   1.000
_cell.length_b   1.000
_cell.length_c   1.000
_cell.angle_alpha   90.00
_cell.angle_beta   90.00
_cell.angle_gamma   90.00
#
_symmetry.space_group_name_H-M   'P 1'
#
loop_
_entity.id
_entity.type
_entity.pdbx_description
1 polymer ?
#
loop_
_entity_poly.entity_id
_entity_poly.type
_entity_poly.pdbx_seq_one_letter_code
_entity_poly.pdbx_strand_id
1 'polypeptide(L)'
;ETALINIGTRLGVGTMDVREAYPRKTEIPFDSDRKLMSTVNEMDGERVMITKGAVDVLLNRMAYIQKGDGVCPITDADKAAIEAQNQEFSRGGLRVLAFAYKKMEDERDLCLEDENDLIFLGLISMMDPPRVESADAVAECIRAGIKPIMITGDHKVTAAAIAKRIGILKDESEACEGAEIDNLSDEELKDFVEHVSVYARVSPEHKIRIVRAWQEKGNIVSMTGDGVNDAPALKQADIGVAMGITGSEVSKDAASMVLTDDNFATIIKAVENGRNVYKNIKGSIQFLLSGNFGAILAVLYASIAGLPVPFAPVHLLFINLLTDSLPAIALGLEPHTKDVMNAKPRPMNESILTKDFLIKIATEGLSIGVTTMIAFLIGFKGGDAVLASTMAFGTLCTARLVHGFNCKSDRPVLFKKKMWNNIYLIGAFLLGLVLITSVL
;
A
#
# COMPACT_ATOMS: atom_id res chain seq x y z
N GLU A 1 -13.34 -10.73 22.12
CA GLU A 1 -13.45 -11.62 23.30
C GLU A 1 -12.18 -11.64 24.13
N THR A 2 -11.01 -11.74 23.53
CA THR A 2 -9.71 -11.72 24.24
C THR A 2 -9.56 -10.50 25.16
N ALA A 3 -10.03 -9.32 24.75
CA ALA A 3 -9.98 -8.11 25.56
C ALA A 3 -10.83 -8.23 26.84
N LEU A 4 -11.98 -8.91 26.78
CA LEU A 4 -12.84 -9.15 27.93
C LEU A 4 -12.21 -10.13 28.92
N ILE A 5 -11.53 -11.17 28.42
CA ILE A 5 -10.77 -12.12 29.24
C ILE A 5 -9.60 -11.39 29.93
N ASN A 6 -8.88 -10.56 29.20
CA ASN A 6 -7.75 -9.80 29.72
C ASN A 6 -8.15 -8.83 30.85
N ILE A 7 -9.32 -8.17 30.75
CA ILE A 7 -9.80 -7.30 31.82
C ILE A 7 -10.14 -8.13 33.06
N GLY A 8 -10.79 -9.30 32.91
CA GLY A 8 -11.05 -10.23 34.02
C GLY A 8 -9.76 -10.63 34.75
N THR A 9 -8.73 -11.04 34.00
CA THR A 9 -7.42 -11.40 34.56
C THR A 9 -6.76 -10.24 35.32
N ARG A 10 -6.86 -9.01 34.78
CA ARG A 10 -6.34 -7.80 35.46
C ARG A 10 -7.07 -7.46 36.75
N LEU A 11 -8.36 -7.81 36.83
CA LEU A 11 -9.16 -7.66 38.05
C LEU A 11 -9.02 -8.82 39.01
N GLY A 12 -8.11 -9.76 38.76
CA GLY A 12 -7.85 -10.93 39.61
C GLY A 12 -8.88 -12.05 39.44
N VAL A 13 -9.69 -12.01 38.38
CA VAL A 13 -10.71 -13.02 38.08
C VAL A 13 -10.12 -14.05 37.11
N GLY A 14 -9.86 -15.27 37.60
CA GLY A 14 -9.35 -16.37 36.78
C GLY A 14 -10.42 -16.94 35.85
N THR A 15 -10.11 -17.10 34.59
CA THR A 15 -11.09 -17.58 33.56
C THR A 15 -11.53 -19.01 33.88
N MET A 16 -10.64 -19.87 34.35
CA MET A 16 -10.96 -21.28 34.71
C MET A 16 -11.84 -21.31 35.95
N ASP A 17 -11.48 -20.53 36.98
CA ASP A 17 -12.23 -20.46 38.23
C ASP A 17 -13.68 -20.03 38.00
N VAL A 18 -13.90 -19.04 37.12
CA VAL A 18 -15.25 -18.58 36.74
C VAL A 18 -16.02 -19.65 36.00
N ARG A 19 -15.36 -20.40 35.10
CA ARG A 19 -16.04 -21.47 34.35
C ARG A 19 -16.44 -22.63 35.21
N GLU A 20 -15.64 -22.95 36.25
CA GLU A 20 -15.96 -23.98 37.20
C GLU A 20 -17.03 -23.54 38.18
N ALA A 21 -16.98 -22.29 38.66
CA ALA A 21 -17.98 -21.73 39.56
C ALA A 21 -19.34 -21.51 38.92
N TYR A 22 -19.36 -21.09 37.64
CA TYR A 22 -20.56 -20.73 36.91
C TYR A 22 -20.67 -21.46 35.57
N PRO A 23 -20.95 -22.79 35.59
CA PRO A 23 -20.96 -23.59 34.36
C PRO A 23 -22.04 -23.15 33.38
N ARG A 24 -21.63 -23.07 32.10
CA ARG A 24 -22.56 -22.77 31.01
C ARG A 24 -23.46 -23.98 30.74
N LYS A 25 -24.76 -23.75 30.65
CA LYS A 25 -25.78 -24.76 30.37
C LYS A 25 -26.21 -24.75 28.92
N THR A 26 -26.50 -23.59 28.37
CA THR A 26 -26.95 -23.42 26.96
C THR A 26 -26.49 -22.07 26.43
N GLU A 27 -26.49 -21.90 25.10
CA GLU A 27 -26.15 -20.63 24.47
C GLU A 27 -26.92 -20.40 23.15
N ILE A 28 -27.12 -19.14 22.82
CA ILE A 28 -27.41 -18.67 21.47
C ILE A 28 -26.13 -18.00 20.97
N PRO A 29 -25.43 -18.59 19.99
CA PRO A 29 -24.16 -18.06 19.51
C PRO A 29 -24.31 -16.67 18.89
N PHE A 30 -23.20 -15.94 18.74
CA PHE A 30 -23.21 -14.64 18.07
C PHE A 30 -23.69 -14.77 16.63
N ASP A 31 -24.55 -13.86 16.25
CA ASP A 31 -25.03 -13.71 14.89
C ASP A 31 -24.83 -12.26 14.42
N SER A 32 -24.32 -12.07 13.19
CA SER A 32 -23.95 -10.74 12.66
C SER A 32 -25.15 -9.85 12.34
N ASP A 33 -26.30 -10.44 12.02
CA ASP A 33 -27.53 -9.68 11.71
C ASP A 33 -28.24 -9.27 13.00
N ARG A 34 -28.27 -10.19 13.96
CA ARG A 34 -28.83 -9.99 15.29
C ARG A 34 -27.92 -9.15 16.20
N LYS A 35 -26.60 -9.22 15.99
CA LYS A 35 -25.55 -8.50 16.76
C LYS A 35 -25.53 -8.79 18.28
N LEU A 36 -26.07 -9.90 18.68
CA LEU A 36 -26.17 -10.36 20.08
C LEU A 36 -25.58 -11.76 20.24
N MET A 37 -25.19 -12.08 21.47
CA MET A 37 -24.85 -13.41 21.96
C MET A 37 -25.39 -13.58 23.36
N SER A 38 -26.04 -14.72 23.64
CA SER A 38 -26.63 -15.02 24.94
C SER A 38 -26.15 -16.37 25.46
N THR A 39 -25.87 -16.45 26.76
CA THR A 39 -25.50 -17.71 27.45
C THR A 39 -26.29 -17.83 28.72
N VAL A 40 -26.70 -19.06 29.08
CA VAL A 40 -27.26 -19.36 30.40
C VAL A 40 -26.18 -20.04 31.22
N ASN A 41 -25.95 -19.48 32.38
CA ASN A 41 -25.03 -20.01 33.37
C ASN A 41 -25.75 -20.27 34.69
N GLU A 42 -25.32 -21.26 35.43
CA GLU A 42 -25.78 -21.48 36.82
C GLU A 42 -24.95 -20.59 37.75
N MET A 43 -25.60 -19.65 38.40
CA MET A 43 -24.96 -18.67 39.28
C MET A 43 -25.67 -18.68 40.62
N ASP A 44 -24.96 -19.05 41.69
CA ASP A 44 -25.47 -19.10 43.05
C ASP A 44 -26.79 -19.90 43.20
N GLY A 45 -26.91 -20.97 42.42
CA GLY A 45 -28.08 -21.84 42.40
C GLY A 45 -29.25 -21.33 41.56
N GLU A 46 -29.09 -20.20 40.88
CA GLU A 46 -30.06 -19.64 39.96
C GLU A 46 -29.56 -19.77 38.50
N ARG A 47 -30.50 -19.94 37.57
CA ARG A 47 -30.18 -19.88 36.12
C ARG A 47 -30.25 -18.43 35.65
N VAL A 48 -29.11 -17.92 35.20
CA VAL A 48 -28.99 -16.54 34.74
C VAL A 48 -28.58 -16.55 33.28
N MET A 49 -29.38 -15.94 32.43
CA MET A 49 -29.05 -15.63 31.06
C MET A 49 -28.25 -14.31 31.03
N ILE A 50 -27.08 -14.34 30.42
CA ILE A 50 -26.23 -13.17 30.19
C ILE A 50 -26.20 -12.91 28.69
N THR A 51 -26.59 -11.70 28.28
CA THR A 51 -26.58 -11.25 26.89
C THR A 51 -25.59 -10.12 26.69
N LYS A 52 -24.74 -10.24 25.68
CA LYS A 52 -23.82 -9.18 25.25
C LYS A 52 -24.06 -8.81 23.79
N GLY A 53 -23.86 -7.56 23.44
CA GLY A 53 -23.95 -7.14 22.05
C GLY A 53 -23.89 -5.65 21.80
N ALA A 54 -24.34 -5.25 20.62
CA ALA A 54 -24.36 -3.87 20.21
C ALA A 54 -25.35 -3.06 21.04
N VAL A 55 -24.92 -1.87 21.45
CA VAL A 55 -25.70 -1.00 22.37
C VAL A 55 -27.06 -0.64 21.78
N ASP A 56 -27.12 -0.24 20.53
CA ASP A 56 -28.31 0.15 19.77
C ASP A 56 -29.36 -0.97 19.70
N VAL A 57 -28.93 -2.21 19.56
CA VAL A 57 -29.81 -3.38 19.51
C VAL A 57 -30.28 -3.76 20.91
N LEU A 58 -29.36 -3.81 21.86
CA LEU A 58 -29.65 -4.31 23.21
C LEU A 58 -30.55 -3.33 23.99
N LEU A 59 -30.38 -2.01 23.80
CA LEU A 59 -31.23 -0.96 24.43
C LEU A 59 -32.73 -1.14 24.13
N ASN A 60 -33.08 -1.61 22.95
CA ASN A 60 -34.47 -1.84 22.56
C ASN A 60 -35.11 -3.09 23.22
N ARG A 61 -34.29 -3.94 23.83
CA ARG A 61 -34.68 -5.21 24.47
C ARG A 61 -34.64 -5.14 26.00
N MET A 62 -34.29 -3.97 26.57
CA MET A 62 -34.17 -3.76 27.99
C MET A 62 -35.47 -3.21 28.58
N ALA A 63 -35.96 -3.85 29.62
CA ALA A 63 -37.07 -3.38 30.42
C ALA A 63 -36.60 -2.84 31.79
N TYR A 64 -35.45 -3.25 32.26
CA TYR A 64 -34.94 -2.91 33.60
C TYR A 64 -33.47 -2.48 33.54
N ILE A 65 -33.04 -1.82 34.62
CA ILE A 65 -31.62 -1.42 34.81
C ILE A 65 -31.18 -1.74 36.25
N GLN A 66 -29.98 -2.24 36.40
CA GLN A 66 -29.33 -2.44 37.70
C GLN A 66 -28.77 -1.10 38.19
N LYS A 67 -29.24 -0.60 39.36
CA LYS A 67 -28.71 0.60 40.01
C LYS A 67 -28.29 0.24 41.45
N GLY A 68 -26.99 0.14 41.67
CA GLY A 68 -26.48 -0.40 42.92
C GLY A 68 -26.94 -1.83 43.16
N ASP A 69 -27.52 -2.12 44.32
CA ASP A 69 -28.02 -3.45 44.67
C ASP A 69 -29.48 -3.70 44.22
N GLY A 70 -30.13 -2.73 43.56
CA GLY A 70 -31.53 -2.81 43.16
C GLY A 70 -31.75 -2.83 41.64
N VAL A 71 -32.78 -3.57 41.22
CA VAL A 71 -33.29 -3.58 39.84
C VAL A 71 -34.51 -2.66 39.76
N CYS A 72 -34.46 -1.69 38.81
CA CYS A 72 -35.55 -0.73 38.58
C CYS A 72 -35.99 -0.79 37.11
N PRO A 73 -37.26 -0.42 36.80
CA PRO A 73 -37.65 -0.21 35.40
C PRO A 73 -36.75 0.84 34.73
N ILE A 74 -36.30 0.56 33.50
CA ILE A 74 -35.45 1.49 32.75
C ILE A 74 -36.33 2.65 32.24
N THR A 75 -35.86 3.88 32.43
CA THR A 75 -36.53 5.10 31.96
C THR A 75 -35.93 5.58 30.64
N ASP A 76 -36.67 6.43 29.91
CA ASP A 76 -36.14 7.07 28.70
C ASP A 76 -34.91 7.95 29.00
N ALA A 77 -34.84 8.54 30.19
CA ALA A 77 -33.67 9.29 30.65
C ALA A 77 -32.43 8.35 30.82
N ASP A 78 -32.66 7.15 31.37
CA ASP A 78 -31.56 6.15 31.49
C ASP A 78 -31.08 5.69 30.12
N LYS A 79 -32.02 5.42 29.19
CA LYS A 79 -31.64 5.04 27.80
C LYS A 79 -30.86 6.15 27.10
N ALA A 80 -31.29 7.39 27.26
CA ALA A 80 -30.59 8.54 26.70
C ALA A 80 -29.15 8.71 27.29
N ALA A 81 -29.01 8.47 28.62
CA ALA A 81 -27.70 8.53 29.28
C ALA A 81 -26.76 7.42 28.79
N ILE A 82 -27.26 6.19 28.61
CA ILE A 82 -26.49 5.06 28.09
C ILE A 82 -26.04 5.35 26.64
N GLU A 83 -26.93 5.87 25.81
CA GLU A 83 -26.61 6.22 24.43
C GLU A 83 -25.60 7.39 24.36
N ALA A 84 -25.73 8.41 25.20
CA ALA A 84 -24.74 9.49 25.27
C ALA A 84 -23.36 8.99 25.67
N GLN A 85 -23.28 8.06 26.64
CA GLN A 85 -22.02 7.43 27.04
C GLN A 85 -21.45 6.55 25.93
N ASN A 86 -22.30 5.81 25.21
CA ASN A 86 -21.90 5.04 24.03
C ASN A 86 -21.28 5.94 22.96
N GLN A 87 -21.92 7.08 22.68
CA GLN A 87 -21.41 8.06 21.71
C GLN A 87 -20.10 8.69 22.16
N GLU A 88 -19.95 9.01 23.45
CA GLU A 88 -18.70 9.54 23.99
C GLU A 88 -17.55 8.54 23.81
N PHE A 89 -17.74 7.28 24.18
CA PHE A 89 -16.77 6.22 23.96
C PHE A 89 -16.44 6.02 22.47
N SER A 90 -17.47 6.00 21.61
CA SER A 90 -17.30 5.83 20.17
C SER A 90 -16.53 7.00 19.53
N ARG A 91 -16.77 8.25 19.97
CA ARG A 91 -15.98 9.43 19.55
C ARG A 91 -14.51 9.32 19.94
N GLY A 92 -14.21 8.61 21.04
CA GLY A 92 -12.84 8.24 21.44
C GLY A 92 -12.23 7.10 20.62
N GLY A 93 -12.93 6.54 19.63
CA GLY A 93 -12.47 5.41 18.83
C GLY A 93 -12.59 4.06 19.55
N LEU A 94 -13.42 3.99 20.60
CA LEU A 94 -13.62 2.77 21.38
C LEU A 94 -14.78 1.96 20.80
N ARG A 95 -14.58 0.66 20.69
CA ARG A 95 -15.67 -0.30 20.44
C ARG A 95 -16.40 -0.57 21.74
N VAL A 96 -17.71 -0.39 21.75
CA VAL A 96 -18.54 -0.52 22.96
C VAL A 96 -19.41 -1.77 22.83
N LEU A 97 -19.46 -2.55 23.91
CA LEU A 97 -20.40 -3.64 24.09
C LEU A 97 -21.26 -3.36 25.29
N ALA A 98 -22.58 -3.56 25.14
CA ALA A 98 -23.53 -3.58 26.24
C ALA A 98 -23.67 -4.99 26.80
N PHE A 99 -23.92 -5.05 28.10
CA PHE A 99 -24.18 -6.27 28.83
C PHE A 99 -25.51 -6.15 29.57
N ALA A 100 -26.29 -7.21 29.49
CA ALA A 100 -27.54 -7.36 30.18
C ALA A 100 -27.72 -8.78 30.71
N TYR A 101 -28.60 -8.97 31.66
CA TYR A 101 -28.94 -10.29 32.18
C TYR A 101 -30.42 -10.44 32.43
N LYS A 102 -30.85 -11.71 32.61
CA LYS A 102 -32.19 -12.09 32.98
C LYS A 102 -32.17 -13.37 33.78
N LYS A 103 -32.96 -13.45 34.89
CA LYS A 103 -33.16 -14.71 35.59
C LYS A 103 -34.12 -15.60 34.81
N MET A 104 -33.77 -16.86 34.67
CA MET A 104 -34.58 -17.86 33.96
C MET A 104 -35.21 -18.82 34.97
N GLU A 105 -36.53 -18.93 34.95
CA GLU A 105 -37.26 -19.85 35.82
C GLU A 105 -37.36 -21.28 35.27
N ASP A 106 -37.31 -21.40 33.94
CA ASP A 106 -37.49 -22.68 33.23
C ASP A 106 -36.16 -23.37 32.91
N GLU A 107 -36.15 -24.73 32.91
CA GLU A 107 -35.01 -25.56 32.50
C GLU A 107 -34.93 -25.83 31.00
N ARG A 108 -35.72 -25.16 30.18
CA ARG A 108 -35.72 -25.30 28.73
C ARG A 108 -34.48 -24.65 28.08
N ASP A 109 -34.22 -25.04 26.84
CA ASP A 109 -33.21 -24.39 26.01
C ASP A 109 -33.63 -22.95 25.65
N LEU A 110 -32.60 -22.09 25.44
CA LEU A 110 -32.82 -20.70 25.03
C LEU A 110 -33.46 -20.61 23.66
N CYS A 111 -34.40 -19.69 23.52
CA CYS A 111 -34.96 -19.26 22.24
C CYS A 111 -34.75 -17.74 22.04
N LEU A 112 -34.94 -17.27 20.81
CA LEU A 112 -34.67 -15.86 20.47
C LEU A 112 -35.61 -14.88 21.20
N GLU A 113 -36.80 -15.33 21.59
CA GLU A 113 -37.78 -14.58 22.34
C GLU A 113 -37.29 -14.25 23.77
N ASP A 114 -36.41 -15.07 24.33
CA ASP A 114 -35.87 -14.85 25.68
C ASP A 114 -34.97 -13.61 25.75
N GLU A 115 -34.42 -13.16 24.63
CA GLU A 115 -33.57 -11.96 24.54
C GLU A 115 -34.36 -10.66 24.65
N ASN A 116 -35.50 -10.65 25.33
CA ASN A 116 -36.32 -9.48 25.65
C ASN A 116 -36.54 -9.36 27.16
N ASP A 117 -36.97 -8.21 27.59
CA ASP A 117 -37.19 -7.86 29.02
C ASP A 117 -35.92 -8.04 29.85
N LEU A 118 -34.79 -7.61 29.31
CA LEU A 118 -33.48 -7.74 29.92
C LEU A 118 -33.22 -6.65 30.95
N ILE A 119 -32.35 -6.95 31.91
CA ILE A 119 -31.84 -6.01 32.94
C ILE A 119 -30.48 -5.50 32.46
N PHE A 120 -30.36 -4.20 32.21
CA PHE A 120 -29.09 -3.59 31.84
C PHE A 120 -28.06 -3.66 32.96
N LEU A 121 -26.87 -4.16 32.68
CA LEU A 121 -25.78 -4.28 33.63
C LEU A 121 -24.71 -3.19 33.45
N GLY A 122 -24.32 -2.90 32.23
CA GLY A 122 -23.29 -1.90 31.96
C GLY A 122 -22.74 -1.93 30.54
N LEU A 123 -21.82 -1.01 30.30
CA LEU A 123 -21.04 -0.92 29.06
C LEU A 123 -19.58 -1.30 29.34
N ILE A 124 -18.99 -2.01 28.40
CA ILE A 124 -17.54 -2.21 28.36
C ILE A 124 -17.02 -1.65 27.05
N SER A 125 -16.08 -0.71 27.15
CA SER A 125 -15.40 -0.13 25.99
C SER A 125 -14.01 -0.74 25.83
N MET A 126 -13.63 -0.99 24.60
CA MET A 126 -12.33 -1.57 24.26
C MET A 126 -11.75 -0.85 23.04
N MET A 127 -10.43 -0.76 22.99
CA MET A 127 -9.70 -0.21 21.85
C MET A 127 -8.74 -1.25 21.33
N ASP A 128 -8.76 -1.44 20.02
CA ASP A 128 -7.65 -2.03 19.28
C ASP A 128 -6.83 -0.86 18.72
N PRO A 129 -5.71 -0.49 19.37
CA PRO A 129 -4.96 0.68 18.95
C PRO A 129 -4.37 0.46 17.56
N PRO A 130 -4.42 1.48 16.67
CA PRO A 130 -3.69 1.41 15.42
C PRO A 130 -2.21 1.11 15.69
N ARG A 131 -1.57 0.37 14.79
CA ARG A 131 -0.13 0.12 14.87
C ARG A 131 0.62 1.46 14.85
N VAL A 132 1.68 1.57 15.62
CA VAL A 132 2.44 2.82 15.79
C VAL A 132 2.95 3.34 14.44
N GLU A 133 3.37 2.43 13.56
CA GLU A 133 3.93 2.74 12.24
C GLU A 133 2.89 3.22 11.22
N SER A 134 1.59 3.03 11.49
CA SER A 134 0.53 3.35 10.52
C SER A 134 0.42 4.85 10.25
N ALA A 135 0.59 5.70 11.27
CA ALA A 135 0.51 7.14 11.11
C ALA A 135 1.66 7.68 10.23
N ASP A 136 2.89 7.20 10.46
CA ASP A 136 4.06 7.59 9.66
C ASP A 136 3.92 7.10 8.21
N ALA A 137 3.42 5.87 8.01
CA ALA A 137 3.17 5.31 6.69
C ALA A 137 2.11 6.10 5.91
N VAL A 138 1.01 6.51 6.57
CA VAL A 138 -0.03 7.36 5.98
C VAL A 138 0.55 8.73 5.59
N ALA A 139 1.34 9.35 6.46
CA ALA A 139 1.99 10.62 6.16
C ALA A 139 2.94 10.51 4.96
N GLU A 140 3.66 9.38 4.83
CA GLU A 140 4.53 9.11 3.68
C GLU A 140 3.73 8.88 2.39
N CYS A 141 2.59 8.18 2.44
CA CYS A 141 1.65 8.06 1.32
C CYS A 141 1.23 9.43 0.80
N ILE A 142 0.75 10.30 1.69
CA ILE A 142 0.26 11.64 1.33
C ILE A 142 1.38 12.47 0.71
N ARG A 143 2.59 12.43 1.28
CA ARG A 143 3.77 13.10 0.73
C ARG A 143 4.13 12.57 -0.66
N ALA A 144 3.99 11.27 -0.89
CA ALA A 144 4.23 10.62 -2.17
C ALA A 144 3.11 10.86 -3.21
N GLY A 145 2.07 11.64 -2.86
CA GLY A 145 0.92 11.94 -3.70
C GLY A 145 -0.05 10.78 -3.83
N ILE A 146 -0.02 9.83 -2.90
CA ILE A 146 -0.94 8.69 -2.84
C ILE A 146 -2.05 9.05 -1.85
N LYS A 147 -3.31 8.91 -2.23
CA LYS A 147 -4.46 9.12 -1.34
C LYS A 147 -4.75 7.83 -0.57
N PRO A 148 -4.48 7.77 0.75
CA PRO A 148 -4.92 6.65 1.58
C PRO A 148 -6.43 6.75 1.82
N ILE A 149 -7.13 5.61 1.72
CA ILE A 149 -8.56 5.50 1.94
C ILE A 149 -8.80 4.37 2.94
N MET A 150 -9.66 4.62 3.93
CA MET A 150 -10.08 3.61 4.88
C MET A 150 -11.45 3.06 4.50
N ILE A 151 -11.54 1.72 4.38
CA ILE A 151 -12.79 1.01 4.12
C ILE A 151 -12.98 -0.02 5.23
N THR A 152 -14.07 0.08 5.99
CA THR A 152 -14.30 -0.76 7.17
C THR A 152 -15.77 -1.17 7.34
N GLY A 153 -15.99 -2.30 8.00
CA GLY A 153 -17.30 -2.72 8.49
C GLY A 153 -17.72 -2.02 9.80
N ASP A 154 -16.82 -1.27 10.45
CA ASP A 154 -17.09 -0.57 11.71
C ASP A 154 -18.04 0.61 11.53
N HIS A 155 -18.55 1.10 12.68
CA HIS A 155 -19.43 2.27 12.72
C HIS A 155 -18.67 3.54 12.29
N LYS A 156 -19.35 4.46 11.59
CA LYS A 156 -18.80 5.71 11.05
C LYS A 156 -17.99 6.53 12.07
N VAL A 157 -18.55 6.68 13.29
CA VAL A 157 -17.89 7.47 14.35
C VAL A 157 -16.57 6.85 14.79
N THR A 158 -16.52 5.53 14.96
CA THR A 158 -15.30 4.79 15.32
C THR A 158 -14.26 4.85 14.21
N ALA A 159 -14.70 4.60 12.96
CA ALA A 159 -13.83 4.67 11.78
C ALA A 159 -13.23 6.07 11.59
N ALA A 160 -14.04 7.12 11.72
CA ALA A 160 -13.59 8.50 11.64
C ALA A 160 -12.57 8.86 12.72
N ALA A 161 -12.79 8.43 13.97
CA ALA A 161 -11.85 8.67 15.07
C ALA A 161 -10.48 8.00 14.83
N ILE A 162 -10.48 6.75 14.35
CA ILE A 162 -9.25 6.03 14.01
C ILE A 162 -8.56 6.69 12.82
N ALA A 163 -9.29 7.01 11.75
CA ALA A 163 -8.75 7.64 10.56
C ALA A 163 -8.14 9.02 10.84
N LYS A 164 -8.78 9.80 11.71
CA LYS A 164 -8.24 11.10 12.19
C LYS A 164 -6.95 10.92 12.97
N ARG A 165 -6.88 9.91 13.83
CA ARG A 165 -5.70 9.61 14.64
C ARG A 165 -4.48 9.20 13.80
N ILE A 166 -4.68 8.44 12.72
CA ILE A 166 -3.60 8.02 11.82
C ILE A 166 -3.36 8.99 10.64
N GLY A 167 -4.15 10.08 10.54
CA GLY A 167 -3.95 11.15 9.57
C GLY A 167 -4.58 10.94 8.19
N ILE A 168 -5.48 9.97 8.03
CA ILE A 168 -6.26 9.76 6.79
C ILE A 168 -7.34 10.84 6.67
N LEU A 169 -8.07 11.09 7.77
CA LEU A 169 -9.21 12.01 7.82
C LEU A 169 -8.78 13.39 8.31
N LYS A 170 -9.18 14.43 7.60
CA LYS A 170 -8.96 15.84 8.00
C LYS A 170 -10.24 16.43 8.59
N ASP A 171 -11.37 16.18 7.95
CA ASP A 171 -12.69 16.67 8.35
C ASP A 171 -13.70 15.51 8.41
N GLU A 172 -14.65 15.57 9.32
CA GLU A 172 -15.66 14.50 9.48
C GLU A 172 -16.59 14.37 8.26
N SER A 173 -16.71 15.41 7.45
CA SER A 173 -17.47 15.37 6.19
C SER A 173 -16.85 14.44 5.13
N GLU A 174 -15.57 14.09 5.26
CA GLU A 174 -14.90 13.12 4.38
C GLU A 174 -15.23 11.65 4.74
N ALA A 175 -16.10 11.40 5.73
CA ALA A 175 -16.53 10.06 6.13
C ALA A 175 -17.99 9.81 5.74
N CYS A 176 -18.26 8.66 5.11
CA CYS A 176 -19.62 8.22 4.75
C CYS A 176 -19.94 6.80 5.23
N GLU A 177 -21.21 6.42 5.19
CA GLU A 177 -21.65 5.03 5.38
C GLU A 177 -21.98 4.35 4.05
N GLY A 178 -21.91 3.02 4.03
CA GLY A 178 -22.23 2.22 2.84
C GLY A 178 -23.60 2.50 2.25
N ALA A 179 -24.61 2.76 3.09
CA ALA A 179 -25.97 3.13 2.67
C ALA A 179 -26.02 4.41 1.82
N GLU A 180 -25.05 5.32 1.96
CA GLU A 180 -24.95 6.51 1.12
C GLU A 180 -24.52 6.13 -0.32
N ILE A 181 -23.70 5.09 -0.45
CA ILE A 181 -23.21 4.57 -1.75
C ILE A 181 -24.34 3.85 -2.51
N ASP A 182 -25.23 3.15 -1.80
CA ASP A 182 -26.37 2.42 -2.43
C ASP A 182 -27.27 3.33 -3.26
N ASN A 183 -27.39 4.58 -2.86
CA ASN A 183 -28.23 5.58 -3.52
C ASN A 183 -27.56 6.29 -4.70
N LEU A 184 -26.27 6.05 -4.94
CA LEU A 184 -25.50 6.69 -6.02
C LEU A 184 -25.40 5.79 -7.24
N SER A 185 -25.60 6.35 -8.41
CA SER A 185 -25.22 5.74 -9.67
C SER A 185 -23.69 5.64 -9.77
N ASP A 186 -23.17 4.80 -10.68
CA ASP A 186 -21.73 4.65 -10.85
C ASP A 186 -21.06 5.94 -11.33
N GLU A 187 -21.76 6.77 -12.12
CA GLU A 187 -21.27 8.09 -12.54
C GLU A 187 -21.19 9.08 -11.36
N GLU A 188 -22.22 9.15 -10.52
CA GLU A 188 -22.22 10.00 -9.32
C GLU A 188 -21.16 9.55 -8.32
N LEU A 189 -20.93 8.24 -8.22
CA LEU A 189 -19.92 7.68 -7.33
C LEU A 189 -18.51 8.11 -7.73
N LYS A 190 -18.21 8.31 -9.02
CA LYS A 190 -16.89 8.81 -9.48
C LYS A 190 -16.56 10.17 -8.90
N ASP A 191 -17.53 11.07 -8.83
CA ASP A 191 -17.30 12.40 -8.25
C ASP A 191 -17.29 12.33 -6.72
N PHE A 192 -18.14 11.49 -6.13
CA PHE A 192 -18.25 11.32 -4.70
C PHE A 192 -16.95 10.79 -4.06
N VAL A 193 -16.26 9.82 -4.68
CA VAL A 193 -15.05 9.21 -4.12
C VAL A 193 -13.89 10.21 -3.95
N GLU A 194 -13.86 11.31 -4.71
CA GLU A 194 -12.82 12.33 -4.56
C GLU A 194 -12.89 13.05 -3.22
N HIS A 195 -14.10 13.18 -2.68
CA HIS A 195 -14.37 13.93 -1.45
C HIS A 195 -14.39 13.05 -0.20
N VAL A 196 -14.41 11.73 -0.36
CA VAL A 196 -14.47 10.78 0.74
C VAL A 196 -13.14 10.08 0.94
N SER A 197 -12.73 9.98 2.19
CA SER A 197 -11.51 9.30 2.63
C SER A 197 -11.79 8.11 3.55
N VAL A 198 -13.01 8.03 4.13
CA VAL A 198 -13.42 6.96 5.06
C VAL A 198 -14.80 6.43 4.69
N TYR A 199 -14.87 5.12 4.45
CA TYR A 199 -16.10 4.40 4.17
C TYR A 199 -16.38 3.42 5.30
N ALA A 200 -17.47 3.61 6.02
CA ALA A 200 -17.91 2.82 7.17
C ALA A 200 -19.11 1.93 6.83
N ARG A 201 -19.27 0.81 7.53
CA ARG A 201 -20.39 -0.16 7.34
C ARG A 201 -20.58 -0.57 5.87
N VAL A 202 -19.49 -0.82 5.16
CA VAL A 202 -19.54 -1.20 3.75
C VAL A 202 -19.67 -2.71 3.55
N SER A 203 -20.44 -3.08 2.53
CA SER A 203 -20.55 -4.44 2.02
C SER A 203 -19.38 -4.78 1.07
N PRO A 204 -19.15 -6.06 0.74
CA PRO A 204 -18.17 -6.44 -0.29
C PRO A 204 -18.42 -5.78 -1.65
N GLU A 205 -19.67 -5.59 -2.03
CA GLU A 205 -20.08 -4.95 -3.28
C GLU A 205 -19.67 -3.47 -3.31
N HIS A 206 -19.86 -2.74 -2.21
CA HIS A 206 -19.39 -1.36 -2.09
C HIS A 206 -17.89 -1.24 -2.31
N LYS A 207 -17.08 -2.18 -1.78
CA LYS A 207 -15.63 -2.20 -1.97
C LYS A 207 -15.25 -2.28 -3.44
N ILE A 208 -15.92 -3.15 -4.21
CA ILE A 208 -15.70 -3.29 -5.66
C ILE A 208 -16.07 -1.99 -6.39
N ARG A 209 -17.22 -1.39 -6.06
CA ARG A 209 -17.68 -0.14 -6.69
C ARG A 209 -16.73 1.02 -6.42
N ILE A 210 -16.23 1.16 -5.20
CA ILE A 210 -15.24 2.19 -4.84
C ILE A 210 -13.93 2.01 -5.63
N VAL A 211 -13.41 0.78 -5.68
CA VAL A 211 -12.20 0.46 -6.46
C VAL A 211 -12.38 0.81 -7.93
N ARG A 212 -13.50 0.38 -8.53
CA ARG A 212 -13.81 0.66 -9.93
C ARG A 212 -13.94 2.15 -10.21
N ALA A 213 -14.62 2.90 -9.34
CA ALA A 213 -14.79 4.36 -9.49
C ALA A 213 -13.43 5.08 -9.54
N TRP A 214 -12.47 4.69 -8.69
CA TRP A 214 -11.11 5.23 -8.73
C TRP A 214 -10.33 4.82 -9.98
N GLN A 215 -10.47 3.57 -10.46
CA GLN A 215 -9.84 3.10 -11.69
C GLN A 215 -10.38 3.84 -12.92
N GLU A 216 -11.68 4.05 -13.01
CA GLU A 216 -12.32 4.77 -14.11
C GLU A 216 -11.93 6.27 -14.17
N LYS A 217 -11.48 6.83 -13.05
CA LYS A 217 -10.83 8.16 -13.00
C LYS A 217 -9.36 8.14 -13.42
N GLY A 218 -8.84 6.99 -13.87
CA GLY A 218 -7.45 6.85 -14.35
C GLY A 218 -6.41 6.70 -13.23
N ASN A 219 -6.83 6.27 -12.04
CA ASN A 219 -5.91 5.99 -10.94
C ASN A 219 -5.55 4.51 -10.89
N ILE A 220 -4.32 4.21 -10.48
CA ILE A 220 -3.88 2.86 -10.09
C ILE A 220 -4.29 2.64 -8.63
N VAL A 221 -5.12 1.63 -8.40
CA VAL A 221 -5.68 1.32 -7.08
C VAL A 221 -4.98 0.12 -6.46
N SER A 222 -4.44 0.32 -5.27
CA SER A 222 -4.01 -0.78 -4.40
C SER A 222 -5.08 -1.02 -3.34
N MET A 223 -5.60 -2.23 -3.26
CA MET A 223 -6.59 -2.65 -2.27
C MET A 223 -5.98 -3.63 -1.30
N THR A 224 -6.17 -3.41 0.01
CA THR A 224 -5.73 -4.33 1.05
C THR A 224 -6.91 -5.03 1.70
N GLY A 225 -6.75 -6.31 2.04
CA GLY A 225 -7.78 -7.07 2.73
C GLY A 225 -7.23 -8.35 3.34
N ASP A 226 -7.98 -8.91 4.31
CA ASP A 226 -7.64 -10.13 5.03
C ASP A 226 -8.75 -11.20 4.97
N GLY A 227 -9.97 -10.79 4.68
CA GLY A 227 -11.14 -11.64 4.69
C GLY A 227 -11.57 -12.19 3.33
N VAL A 228 -12.40 -13.23 3.37
CA VAL A 228 -13.08 -13.78 2.19
C VAL A 228 -13.92 -12.71 1.48
N ASN A 229 -14.51 -11.80 2.25
CA ASN A 229 -15.33 -10.69 1.76
C ASN A 229 -14.53 -9.62 0.98
N ASP A 230 -13.19 -9.61 1.14
CA ASP A 230 -12.31 -8.69 0.44
C ASP A 230 -11.84 -9.24 -0.91
N ALA A 231 -11.85 -10.55 -1.09
CA ALA A 231 -11.28 -11.22 -2.25
C ALA A 231 -11.78 -10.67 -3.61
N PRO A 232 -13.07 -10.37 -3.81
CA PRO A 232 -13.54 -9.77 -5.06
C PRO A 232 -12.97 -8.38 -5.32
N ALA A 233 -12.81 -7.54 -4.27
CA ALA A 233 -12.23 -6.21 -4.38
C ALA A 233 -10.70 -6.27 -4.58
N LEU A 234 -10.01 -7.23 -3.93
CA LEU A 234 -8.58 -7.50 -4.15
C LEU A 234 -8.31 -7.90 -5.60
N LYS A 235 -9.17 -8.74 -6.18
CA LYS A 235 -9.05 -9.17 -7.58
C LYS A 235 -9.39 -8.05 -8.57
N GLN A 236 -10.32 -7.14 -8.21
CA GLN A 236 -10.69 -5.98 -9.04
C GLN A 236 -9.58 -4.93 -9.08
N ALA A 237 -8.87 -4.72 -7.98
CA ALA A 237 -7.82 -3.70 -7.88
C ALA A 237 -6.64 -4.00 -8.82
N ASP A 238 -5.91 -2.96 -9.23
CA ASP A 238 -4.69 -3.11 -10.02
C ASP A 238 -3.61 -3.86 -9.22
N ILE A 239 -3.59 -3.64 -7.90
CA ILE A 239 -2.69 -4.31 -6.97
C ILE A 239 -3.49 -4.75 -5.75
N GLY A 240 -4.00 -5.99 -5.75
CA GLY A 240 -4.56 -6.63 -4.57
C GLY A 240 -3.45 -7.03 -3.59
N VAL A 241 -3.61 -6.69 -2.32
CA VAL A 241 -2.65 -6.98 -1.26
C VAL A 241 -3.34 -7.74 -0.13
N ALA A 242 -2.94 -8.97 0.12
CA ALA A 242 -3.47 -9.78 1.21
C ALA A 242 -2.54 -9.80 2.42
N MET A 243 -3.13 -9.96 3.60
CA MET A 243 -2.38 -10.23 4.83
C MET A 243 -1.89 -11.69 4.84
N GLY A 244 -0.62 -11.92 5.17
CA GLY A 244 0.00 -13.24 5.10
C GLY A 244 -0.20 -14.07 6.36
N ILE A 245 -0.29 -13.42 7.52
CA ILE A 245 -0.47 -14.08 8.83
C ILE A 245 -1.95 -14.24 9.13
N THR A 246 -2.72 -13.15 9.11
CA THR A 246 -4.15 -13.13 9.45
C THR A 246 -5.07 -13.36 8.28
N GLY A 247 -4.57 -13.20 7.05
CA GLY A 247 -5.38 -13.30 5.84
C GLY A 247 -5.86 -14.73 5.57
N SER A 248 -7.10 -14.83 5.07
CA SER A 248 -7.68 -16.09 4.60
C SER A 248 -6.97 -16.58 3.34
N GLU A 249 -6.96 -17.90 3.09
CA GLU A 249 -6.39 -18.44 1.84
C GLU A 249 -7.08 -17.86 0.60
N VAL A 250 -8.39 -17.61 0.67
CA VAL A 250 -9.15 -16.99 -0.43
C VAL A 250 -8.67 -15.58 -0.73
N SER A 251 -8.34 -14.77 0.28
CA SER A 251 -7.79 -13.43 0.07
C SER A 251 -6.37 -13.47 -0.50
N LYS A 252 -5.54 -14.42 -0.05
CA LYS A 252 -4.19 -14.63 -0.57
C LYS A 252 -4.20 -15.05 -2.03
N ASP A 253 -5.09 -15.96 -2.42
CA ASP A 253 -5.26 -16.41 -3.81
C ASP A 253 -5.78 -15.32 -4.75
N ALA A 254 -6.58 -14.40 -4.23
CA ALA A 254 -7.12 -13.27 -5.00
C ALA A 254 -6.13 -12.12 -5.15
N ALA A 255 -5.11 -12.04 -4.31
CA ALA A 255 -4.16 -10.94 -4.26
C ALA A 255 -2.97 -11.15 -5.19
N SER A 256 -2.42 -10.05 -5.71
CA SER A 256 -1.17 -10.04 -6.47
C SER A 256 0.07 -9.91 -5.57
N MET A 257 -0.10 -9.51 -4.31
CA MET A 257 0.95 -9.39 -3.30
C MET A 257 0.46 -9.88 -1.94
N VAL A 258 1.32 -10.58 -1.20
CA VAL A 258 1.04 -11.05 0.16
C VAL A 258 2.05 -10.46 1.13
N LEU A 259 1.58 -9.81 2.20
CA LEU A 259 2.41 -9.22 3.24
C LEU A 259 2.76 -10.25 4.30
N THR A 260 4.02 -10.59 4.42
CA THR A 260 4.49 -11.60 5.41
C THR A 260 4.48 -11.11 6.85
N ASP A 261 4.36 -9.80 7.07
CA ASP A 261 4.37 -9.13 8.37
C ASP A 261 3.04 -8.45 8.73
N ASP A 262 2.03 -8.57 7.88
CA ASP A 262 0.71 -7.92 8.01
C ASP A 262 0.81 -6.42 8.33
N ASN A 263 1.82 -5.73 7.79
CA ASN A 263 2.09 -4.34 8.11
C ASN A 263 1.87 -3.43 6.90
N PHE A 264 0.96 -2.47 7.03
CA PHE A 264 0.69 -1.45 6.01
C PHE A 264 1.94 -0.67 5.59
N ALA A 265 2.87 -0.40 6.53
CA ALA A 265 4.12 0.30 6.22
C ALA A 265 4.99 -0.45 5.19
N THR A 266 4.85 -1.77 5.09
CA THR A 266 5.57 -2.58 4.10
C THR A 266 5.07 -2.33 2.67
N ILE A 267 3.79 -1.98 2.50
CA ILE A 267 3.25 -1.55 1.20
C ILE A 267 3.96 -0.27 0.73
N ILE A 268 4.20 0.67 1.64
CA ILE A 268 4.86 1.93 1.31
C ILE A 268 6.31 1.69 0.89
N LYS A 269 6.99 0.77 1.56
CA LYS A 269 8.34 0.32 1.13
C LYS A 269 8.32 -0.35 -0.24
N ALA A 270 7.27 -1.13 -0.55
CA ALA A 270 7.11 -1.72 -1.87
C ALA A 270 6.92 -0.65 -2.96
N VAL A 271 6.14 0.41 -2.68
CA VAL A 271 6.01 1.56 -3.58
C VAL A 271 7.33 2.29 -3.77
N GLU A 272 8.09 2.55 -2.69
CA GLU A 272 9.43 3.15 -2.74
C GLU A 272 10.36 2.32 -3.62
N ASN A 273 10.39 1.00 -3.41
CA ASN A 273 11.20 0.08 -4.20
C ASN A 273 10.80 0.07 -5.67
N GLY A 274 9.51 0.00 -5.97
CA GLY A 274 8.99 0.04 -7.35
C GLY A 274 9.37 1.33 -8.07
N ARG A 275 9.28 2.48 -7.43
CA ARG A 275 9.72 3.77 -7.98
C ARG A 275 11.23 3.82 -8.23
N ASN A 276 12.04 3.26 -7.36
CA ASN A 276 13.50 3.14 -7.55
C ASN A 276 13.84 2.21 -8.70
N VAL A 277 13.21 1.03 -8.78
CA VAL A 277 13.41 0.09 -9.89
C VAL A 277 13.06 0.75 -11.22
N TYR A 278 11.93 1.45 -11.30
CA TYR A 278 11.55 2.18 -12.52
C TYR A 278 12.58 3.23 -12.91
N LYS A 279 13.09 4.01 -11.95
CA LYS A 279 14.15 5.00 -12.18
C LYS A 279 15.42 4.37 -12.71
N ASN A 280 15.81 3.23 -12.15
CA ASN A 280 17.00 2.50 -12.57
C ASN A 280 16.85 1.93 -13.99
N ILE A 281 15.68 1.35 -14.32
CA ILE A 281 15.35 0.91 -15.67
C ILE A 281 15.44 2.08 -16.66
N LYS A 282 14.89 3.23 -16.31
CA LYS A 282 14.96 4.43 -17.15
C LYS A 282 16.41 4.89 -17.39
N GLY A 283 17.26 4.82 -16.36
CA GLY A 283 18.69 5.08 -16.47
C GLY A 283 19.41 4.12 -17.44
N SER A 284 19.10 2.82 -17.37
CA SER A 284 19.66 1.81 -18.27
C SER A 284 19.20 2.02 -19.72
N ILE A 285 17.93 2.35 -19.93
CA ILE A 285 17.37 2.70 -21.26
C ILE A 285 18.07 3.94 -21.83
N GLN A 286 18.24 4.99 -21.03
CA GLN A 286 18.95 6.22 -21.41
C GLN A 286 20.36 5.89 -21.89
N PHE A 287 21.11 5.10 -21.12
CA PHE A 287 22.48 4.69 -21.44
C PHE A 287 22.56 3.96 -22.78
N LEU A 288 21.72 2.93 -22.97
CA LEU A 288 21.75 2.11 -24.19
C LEU A 288 21.31 2.90 -25.43
N LEU A 289 20.21 3.64 -25.33
CA LEU A 289 19.65 4.37 -26.47
C LEU A 289 20.53 5.54 -26.89
N SER A 290 21.07 6.33 -25.97
CA SER A 290 21.94 7.46 -26.32
C SER A 290 23.27 6.99 -26.93
N GLY A 291 23.85 5.92 -26.39
CA GLY A 291 25.08 5.33 -26.95
C GLY A 291 24.87 4.80 -28.36
N ASN A 292 23.80 4.06 -28.62
CA ASN A 292 23.49 3.53 -29.96
C ASN A 292 23.14 4.65 -30.94
N PHE A 293 22.39 5.68 -30.50
CA PHE A 293 22.09 6.85 -31.32
C PHE A 293 23.37 7.59 -31.75
N GLY A 294 24.33 7.75 -30.83
CA GLY A 294 25.65 8.34 -31.16
C GLY A 294 26.40 7.55 -32.23
N ALA A 295 26.44 6.21 -32.13
CA ALA A 295 27.05 5.35 -33.11
C ALA A 295 26.36 5.46 -34.50
N ILE A 296 25.04 5.45 -34.54
CA ILE A 296 24.23 5.63 -35.77
C ILE A 296 24.54 6.97 -36.42
N LEU A 297 24.58 8.07 -35.65
CA LEU A 297 24.95 9.38 -36.19
C LEU A 297 26.35 9.44 -36.77
N ALA A 298 27.31 8.77 -36.12
CA ALA A 298 28.68 8.70 -36.63
C ALA A 298 28.76 7.97 -37.99
N VAL A 299 28.10 6.83 -38.11
CA VAL A 299 28.04 6.08 -39.36
C VAL A 299 27.32 6.85 -40.48
N LEU A 300 26.18 7.48 -40.12
CA LEU A 300 25.42 8.27 -41.06
C LEU A 300 26.23 9.48 -41.60
N TYR A 301 26.88 10.22 -40.69
CA TYR A 301 27.76 11.31 -41.08
C TYR A 301 28.88 10.87 -42.02
N ALA A 302 29.59 9.79 -41.68
CA ALA A 302 30.67 9.24 -42.53
C ALA A 302 30.15 8.86 -43.93
N SER A 303 28.97 8.23 -44.00
CA SER A 303 28.33 7.85 -45.28
C SER A 303 27.98 9.04 -46.11
N ILE A 304 27.35 10.09 -45.54
CA ILE A 304 26.96 11.32 -46.26
C ILE A 304 28.22 12.09 -46.69
N ALA A 305 29.28 12.11 -45.90
CA ALA A 305 30.51 12.82 -46.21
C ALA A 305 31.47 12.04 -47.13
N GLY A 306 31.09 10.84 -47.59
CA GLY A 306 31.94 9.98 -48.44
C GLY A 306 33.21 9.50 -47.76
N LEU A 307 33.21 9.43 -46.44
CA LEU A 307 34.34 8.95 -45.64
C LEU A 307 34.31 7.42 -45.48
N PRO A 308 35.45 6.79 -45.16
CA PRO A 308 35.48 5.36 -44.81
C PRO A 308 34.57 5.08 -43.63
N VAL A 309 34.02 3.84 -43.56
CA VAL A 309 33.12 3.41 -42.46
C VAL A 309 33.88 3.44 -41.13
N PRO A 310 33.39 4.17 -40.10
CA PRO A 310 34.12 4.34 -38.86
C PRO A 310 34.16 3.08 -37.98
N PHE A 311 33.24 2.13 -38.17
CA PHE A 311 33.16 0.91 -37.36
C PHE A 311 32.95 -0.33 -38.22
N ALA A 312 33.82 -1.34 -38.03
CA ALA A 312 33.58 -2.69 -38.55
C ALA A 312 32.42 -3.36 -37.76
N PRO A 313 31.72 -4.34 -38.35
CA PRO A 313 30.64 -5.07 -37.62
C PRO A 313 31.11 -5.71 -36.31
N VAL A 314 32.36 -6.17 -36.24
CA VAL A 314 32.93 -6.73 -35.02
C VAL A 314 33.08 -5.69 -33.89
N HIS A 315 33.34 -4.42 -34.23
CA HIS A 315 33.38 -3.34 -33.24
C HIS A 315 32.04 -3.13 -32.62
N LEU A 316 30.95 -3.11 -33.39
CA LEU A 316 29.59 -2.96 -32.89
C LEU A 316 29.17 -4.15 -32.01
N LEU A 317 29.59 -5.36 -32.40
CA LEU A 317 29.33 -6.55 -31.57
C LEU A 317 30.07 -6.48 -30.23
N PHE A 318 31.34 -6.08 -30.24
CA PHE A 318 32.14 -5.88 -29.03
C PHE A 318 31.50 -4.84 -28.09
N ILE A 319 31.05 -3.72 -28.63
CA ILE A 319 30.39 -2.67 -27.88
C ILE A 319 29.13 -3.22 -27.19
N ASN A 320 28.22 -3.81 -27.95
CA ASN A 320 26.93 -4.27 -27.43
C ASN A 320 27.09 -5.42 -26.42
N LEU A 321 28.03 -6.35 -26.65
CA LEU A 321 28.16 -7.52 -25.80
C LEU A 321 29.02 -7.25 -24.56
N LEU A 322 30.11 -6.54 -24.67
CA LEU A 322 31.12 -6.39 -23.62
C LEU A 322 31.04 -5.05 -22.90
N THR A 323 31.01 -3.92 -23.65
CA THR A 323 31.10 -2.61 -23.02
C THR A 323 29.77 -2.01 -22.59
N ASP A 324 28.63 -2.45 -23.15
CA ASP A 324 27.33 -1.93 -22.81
C ASP A 324 26.56 -2.77 -21.77
N SER A 325 26.68 -4.10 -21.88
CA SER A 325 25.89 -5.01 -21.05
C SER A 325 26.18 -4.83 -19.57
N LEU A 326 27.43 -4.72 -19.17
CA LEU A 326 27.82 -4.61 -17.77
C LEU A 326 27.42 -3.28 -17.13
N PRO A 327 27.65 -2.10 -17.75
CA PRO A 327 27.15 -0.84 -17.22
C PRO A 327 25.62 -0.76 -17.19
N ALA A 328 24.91 -1.30 -18.19
CA ALA A 328 23.46 -1.32 -18.19
C ALA A 328 22.88 -2.12 -17.03
N ILE A 329 23.43 -3.31 -16.73
CA ILE A 329 23.07 -4.11 -15.56
C ILE A 329 23.41 -3.35 -14.27
N ALA A 330 24.60 -2.76 -14.20
CA ALA A 330 25.03 -2.00 -13.03
C ALA A 330 24.15 -0.79 -12.72
N LEU A 331 23.62 -0.11 -13.75
CA LEU A 331 22.62 0.96 -13.60
C LEU A 331 21.30 0.41 -13.06
N GLY A 332 20.90 -0.80 -13.45
CA GLY A 332 19.74 -1.49 -12.87
C GLY A 332 19.90 -1.77 -11.37
N LEU A 333 21.12 -1.90 -10.89
CA LEU A 333 21.49 -2.14 -9.49
C LEU A 333 21.85 -0.85 -8.72
N GLU A 334 21.48 0.33 -9.25
CA GLU A 334 21.74 1.61 -8.56
C GLU A 334 21.05 1.62 -7.17
N PRO A 335 21.77 1.99 -6.10
CA PRO A 335 21.21 2.05 -4.75
C PRO A 335 19.96 2.89 -4.66
N HIS A 336 18.97 2.40 -3.92
CA HIS A 336 17.69 3.07 -3.71
C HIS A 336 17.86 4.39 -2.95
N THR A 337 17.02 5.36 -3.28
CA THR A 337 16.99 6.67 -2.64
C THR A 337 15.56 7.01 -2.23
N LYS A 338 15.41 7.63 -1.05
CA LYS A 338 14.10 8.09 -0.54
C LYS A 338 13.51 9.26 -1.34
N ASP A 339 14.32 9.93 -2.14
CA ASP A 339 13.89 11.09 -2.95
C ASP A 339 12.74 10.75 -3.90
N VAL A 340 12.59 9.48 -4.31
CA VAL A 340 11.52 9.03 -5.19
C VAL A 340 10.13 9.19 -4.58
N MET A 341 10.03 9.22 -3.24
CA MET A 341 8.79 9.41 -2.51
C MET A 341 8.34 10.88 -2.42
N ASN A 342 9.16 11.82 -2.90
CA ASN A 342 8.77 13.24 -3.02
C ASN A 342 8.16 13.54 -4.40
N ALA A 343 8.19 12.61 -5.33
CA ALA A 343 7.59 12.75 -6.64
C ALA A 343 6.11 12.37 -6.61
N LYS A 344 5.29 13.07 -7.39
CA LYS A 344 3.88 12.70 -7.61
C LYS A 344 3.79 11.39 -8.38
N PRO A 345 2.70 10.61 -8.22
CA PRO A 345 2.41 9.47 -9.08
C PRO A 345 2.39 9.87 -10.55
N ARG A 346 2.85 8.98 -11.41
CA ARG A 346 2.81 9.20 -12.86
C ARG A 346 1.41 8.93 -13.39
N PRO A 347 0.97 9.66 -14.41
CA PRO A 347 -0.26 9.34 -15.13
C PRO A 347 -0.21 7.90 -15.68
N MET A 348 -1.32 7.18 -15.64
CA MET A 348 -1.41 5.79 -16.12
C MET A 348 -0.95 5.62 -17.58
N ASN A 349 -1.27 6.62 -18.42
CA ASN A 349 -0.97 6.61 -19.86
C ASN A 349 0.40 7.20 -20.20
N GLU A 350 1.25 7.51 -19.22
CA GLU A 350 2.58 8.07 -19.47
C GLU A 350 3.54 7.00 -19.99
N SER A 351 4.01 7.18 -21.23
CA SER A 351 5.06 6.33 -21.81
C SER A 351 6.39 6.51 -21.08
N ILE A 352 7.20 5.46 -21.02
CA ILE A 352 8.59 5.54 -20.55
C ILE A 352 9.39 6.54 -21.38
N LEU A 353 9.15 6.55 -22.70
CA LEU A 353 9.79 7.45 -23.66
C LEU A 353 8.99 8.75 -23.81
N THR A 354 9.02 9.60 -22.78
CA THR A 354 8.45 10.95 -22.86
C THR A 354 9.22 11.84 -23.84
N LYS A 355 8.61 12.90 -24.35
CA LYS A 355 9.27 13.87 -25.28
C LYS A 355 10.56 14.42 -24.67
N ASP A 356 10.53 14.84 -23.40
CA ASP A 356 11.70 15.40 -22.72
C ASP A 356 12.82 14.35 -22.58
N PHE A 357 12.44 13.10 -22.29
CA PHE A 357 13.39 12.00 -22.20
C PHE A 357 14.01 11.66 -23.55
N LEU A 358 13.26 11.66 -24.64
CA LEU A 358 13.77 11.47 -26.01
C LEU A 358 14.72 12.59 -26.41
N ILE A 359 14.41 13.85 -26.10
CA ILE A 359 15.31 14.99 -26.34
C ILE A 359 16.62 14.81 -25.56
N LYS A 360 16.54 14.38 -24.29
CA LYS A 360 17.72 14.09 -23.49
C LYS A 360 18.59 13.01 -24.13
N ILE A 361 18.00 11.89 -24.52
CA ILE A 361 18.70 10.79 -25.23
C ILE A 361 19.34 11.30 -26.52
N ALA A 362 18.62 12.08 -27.30
CA ALA A 362 19.12 12.62 -28.57
C ALA A 362 20.30 13.58 -28.38
N THR A 363 20.23 14.49 -27.40
CA THR A 363 21.30 15.44 -27.12
C THR A 363 22.57 14.75 -26.58
N GLU A 364 22.40 13.78 -25.69
CA GLU A 364 23.51 12.99 -25.16
C GLU A 364 24.14 12.12 -26.23
N GLY A 365 23.35 11.44 -27.06
CA GLY A 365 23.84 10.65 -28.18
C GLY A 365 24.50 11.48 -29.25
N LEU A 366 23.96 12.69 -29.57
CA LEU A 366 24.63 13.64 -30.48
C LEU A 366 26.02 14.01 -29.94
N SER A 367 26.13 14.30 -28.65
CA SER A 367 27.43 14.63 -28.03
C SER A 367 28.43 13.48 -28.16
N ILE A 368 28.01 12.24 -27.94
CA ILE A 368 28.85 11.03 -28.12
C ILE A 368 29.23 10.88 -29.58
N GLY A 369 28.29 11.01 -30.52
CA GLY A 369 28.55 10.90 -31.96
C GLY A 369 29.51 11.96 -32.47
N VAL A 370 29.33 13.23 -32.08
CA VAL A 370 30.23 14.33 -32.46
C VAL A 370 31.64 14.10 -31.94
N THR A 371 31.79 13.73 -30.65
CA THR A 371 33.11 13.45 -30.06
C THR A 371 33.81 12.29 -30.79
N THR A 372 33.09 11.25 -31.13
CA THR A 372 33.56 10.12 -31.88
C THR A 372 34.04 10.51 -33.28
N MET A 373 33.24 11.35 -33.97
CA MET A 373 33.63 11.80 -35.32
C MET A 373 34.79 12.78 -35.33
N ILE A 374 34.95 13.61 -34.29
CA ILE A 374 36.15 14.43 -34.12
C ILE A 374 37.42 13.51 -34.04
N ALA A 375 37.37 12.47 -33.22
CA ALA A 375 38.46 11.53 -33.10
C ALA A 375 38.74 10.80 -34.43
N PHE A 376 37.67 10.37 -35.13
CA PHE A 376 37.81 9.76 -36.47
C PHE A 376 38.53 10.71 -37.46
N LEU A 377 38.09 11.96 -37.54
CA LEU A 377 38.66 12.93 -38.47
C LEU A 377 40.13 13.28 -38.13
N ILE A 378 40.48 13.31 -36.85
CA ILE A 378 41.90 13.49 -36.43
C ILE A 378 42.75 12.30 -36.90
N GLY A 379 42.29 11.07 -36.72
CA GLY A 379 42.98 9.88 -37.19
C GLY A 379 43.06 9.78 -38.74
N PHE A 380 42.07 10.33 -39.43
CA PHE A 380 42.00 10.31 -40.90
C PHE A 380 42.82 11.37 -41.60
N LYS A 381 43.37 12.36 -40.86
CA LYS A 381 44.20 13.44 -41.46
C LYS A 381 45.35 12.97 -42.33
N GLY A 382 45.90 11.80 -42.04
CA GLY A 382 46.99 11.16 -42.83
C GLY A 382 46.51 10.23 -43.95
N GLY A 383 45.19 10.09 -44.15
CA GLY A 383 44.57 9.14 -45.09
C GLY A 383 44.53 7.68 -44.58
N ASP A 384 44.93 7.44 -43.33
CA ASP A 384 44.90 6.10 -42.74
C ASP A 384 43.48 5.81 -42.15
N ALA A 385 42.75 4.98 -42.89
CA ALA A 385 41.40 4.57 -42.48
C ALA A 385 41.41 3.62 -41.28
N VAL A 386 42.47 2.84 -41.06
CA VAL A 386 42.57 1.92 -39.92
C VAL A 386 42.78 2.71 -38.63
N LEU A 387 43.74 3.65 -38.65
CA LEU A 387 43.94 4.54 -37.50
C LEU A 387 42.68 5.34 -37.14
N ALA A 388 42.00 5.88 -38.16
CA ALA A 388 40.77 6.62 -37.98
C ALA A 388 39.66 5.77 -37.29
N SER A 389 39.47 4.52 -37.79
CA SER A 389 38.52 3.57 -37.22
C SER A 389 38.87 3.18 -35.77
N THR A 390 40.14 2.93 -35.48
CA THR A 390 40.65 2.61 -34.14
C THR A 390 40.41 3.75 -33.17
N MET A 391 40.72 5.02 -33.56
CA MET A 391 40.48 6.19 -32.73
C MET A 391 38.96 6.43 -32.49
N ALA A 392 38.12 6.23 -33.53
CA ALA A 392 36.67 6.34 -33.38
C ALA A 392 36.12 5.27 -32.42
N PHE A 393 36.55 4.01 -32.57
CA PHE A 393 36.14 2.90 -31.73
C PHE A 393 36.52 3.13 -30.26
N GLY A 394 37.79 3.43 -29.99
CA GLY A 394 38.25 3.71 -28.62
C GLY A 394 37.54 4.90 -27.97
N THR A 395 37.29 5.98 -28.75
CA THR A 395 36.57 7.16 -28.27
C THR A 395 35.11 6.84 -28.00
N LEU A 396 34.42 6.13 -28.89
CA LEU A 396 33.00 5.74 -28.68
C LEU A 396 32.85 4.88 -27.43
N CYS A 397 33.67 3.86 -27.26
CA CYS A 397 33.65 2.98 -26.10
C CYS A 397 33.90 3.75 -24.79
N THR A 398 34.94 4.58 -24.76
CA THR A 398 35.29 5.36 -23.56
C THR A 398 34.23 6.39 -23.23
N ALA A 399 33.70 7.11 -24.24
CA ALA A 399 32.61 8.07 -24.04
C ALA A 399 31.35 7.41 -23.47
N ARG A 400 31.01 6.21 -23.95
CA ARG A 400 29.85 5.43 -23.40
C ARG A 400 30.10 4.99 -21.96
N LEU A 401 31.28 4.47 -21.64
CA LEU A 401 31.60 4.09 -20.24
C LEU A 401 31.49 5.28 -19.27
N VAL A 402 32.00 6.46 -19.65
CA VAL A 402 31.87 7.67 -18.87
C VAL A 402 30.39 8.13 -18.77
N HIS A 403 29.67 8.00 -19.90
CA HIS A 403 28.24 8.33 -19.96
C HIS A 403 27.38 7.52 -18.99
N GLY A 404 27.76 6.30 -18.67
CA GLY A 404 27.11 5.49 -17.63
C GLY A 404 26.96 6.24 -16.30
N PHE A 405 27.91 7.05 -15.92
CA PHE A 405 27.82 7.90 -14.71
C PHE A 405 26.80 9.05 -14.85
N ASN A 406 26.57 9.57 -16.06
CA ASN A 406 25.56 10.57 -16.31
C ASN A 406 24.13 9.98 -16.18
N CYS A 407 23.95 8.69 -16.52
CA CYS A 407 22.67 8.00 -16.47
C CYS A 407 22.22 7.59 -15.05
N LYS A 408 23.10 7.67 -14.04
CA LYS A 408 22.79 7.38 -12.62
C LYS A 408 21.77 8.32 -12.03
N SER A 409 21.68 9.56 -12.47
CA SER A 409 20.91 10.61 -11.82
C SER A 409 20.62 11.75 -12.77
N ASP A 410 19.46 12.37 -12.62
CA ASP A 410 19.09 13.59 -13.35
C ASP A 410 19.93 14.81 -12.94
N ARG A 411 20.66 14.74 -11.82
CA ARG A 411 21.58 15.79 -11.36
C ARG A 411 23.02 15.35 -11.58
N PRO A 412 23.92 16.27 -11.95
CA PRO A 412 25.35 15.95 -12.13
C PRO A 412 25.94 15.24 -10.91
N VAL A 413 26.59 14.12 -11.13
CA VAL A 413 27.18 13.29 -10.07
C VAL A 413 28.71 13.34 -10.03
N LEU A 414 29.38 13.88 -11.09
CA LEU A 414 30.82 14.01 -11.16
C LEU A 414 31.35 14.74 -9.91
N PHE A 415 32.40 14.17 -9.33
CA PHE A 415 33.08 14.68 -8.11
C PHE A 415 32.22 14.74 -6.84
N LYS A 416 31.02 14.11 -6.82
CA LYS A 416 30.17 13.98 -5.62
C LYS A 416 30.27 12.60 -5.03
N LYS A 417 29.98 12.46 -3.71
CA LYS A 417 29.91 11.13 -3.04
C LYS A 417 29.02 10.15 -3.76
N LYS A 418 27.95 10.63 -4.41
CA LYS A 418 27.00 9.82 -5.18
C LYS A 418 27.64 9.13 -6.40
N MET A 419 28.78 9.62 -6.91
CA MET A 419 29.52 8.96 -7.99
C MET A 419 30.02 7.57 -7.58
N TRP A 420 30.41 7.41 -6.34
CA TRP A 420 31.08 6.23 -5.81
C TRP A 420 30.15 5.22 -5.11
N ASN A 421 28.85 5.51 -4.99
CA ASN A 421 27.94 4.67 -4.23
C ASN A 421 27.50 3.36 -4.94
N ASN A 422 27.70 3.26 -6.27
CA ASN A 422 27.43 2.06 -7.06
C ASN A 422 28.73 1.37 -7.42
N ILE A 423 29.11 0.40 -6.62
CA ILE A 423 30.34 -0.39 -6.80
C ILE A 423 30.30 -1.22 -8.10
N TYR A 424 29.11 -1.68 -8.53
CA TYR A 424 28.96 -2.46 -9.77
C TYR A 424 29.24 -1.62 -11.00
N LEU A 425 28.78 -0.34 -11.01
CA LEU A 425 29.07 0.56 -12.12
C LEU A 425 30.56 0.93 -12.20
N ILE A 426 31.21 1.10 -11.06
CA ILE A 426 32.66 1.34 -10.99
C ILE A 426 33.42 0.11 -11.52
N GLY A 427 33.02 -1.09 -11.08
CA GLY A 427 33.59 -2.34 -11.57
C GLY A 427 33.39 -2.52 -13.07
N ALA A 428 32.22 -2.25 -13.61
CA ALA A 428 31.90 -2.30 -15.03
C ALA A 428 32.75 -1.29 -15.84
N PHE A 429 32.93 -0.07 -15.32
CA PHE A 429 33.75 0.97 -15.91
C PHE A 429 35.23 0.53 -16.01
N LEU A 430 35.80 0.05 -14.90
CA LEU A 430 37.21 -0.38 -14.85
C LEU A 430 37.45 -1.59 -15.76
N LEU A 431 36.57 -2.60 -15.73
CA LEU A 431 36.63 -3.75 -16.59
C LEU A 431 36.50 -3.36 -18.07
N GLY A 432 35.58 -2.46 -18.40
CA GLY A 432 35.44 -1.91 -19.74
C GLY A 432 36.70 -1.22 -20.25
N LEU A 433 37.36 -0.41 -19.41
CA LEU A 433 38.64 0.21 -19.75
C LEU A 433 39.72 -0.85 -20.04
N VAL A 434 39.83 -1.88 -19.20
CA VAL A 434 40.82 -2.96 -19.42
C VAL A 434 40.55 -3.69 -20.74
N LEU A 435 39.26 -3.99 -21.03
CA LEU A 435 38.89 -4.66 -22.28
C LEU A 435 39.18 -3.79 -23.50
N ILE A 436 38.87 -2.49 -23.46
CA ILE A 436 39.17 -1.57 -24.56
C ILE A 436 40.68 -1.48 -24.79
N THR A 437 41.48 -1.28 -23.72
CA THR A 437 42.94 -1.17 -23.84
C THR A 437 43.64 -2.47 -24.27
N SER A 438 42.99 -3.63 -24.12
CA SER A 438 43.52 -4.92 -24.59
C SER A 438 43.23 -5.18 -26.06
N VAL A 439 42.31 -4.47 -26.67
CA VAL A 439 41.88 -4.63 -28.07
C VAL A 439 42.45 -3.53 -28.97
N LEU A 440 42.68 -2.32 -28.42
CA LEU A 440 43.36 -1.22 -29.11
C LEU A 440 44.86 -1.47 -29.22
#